data_3366a497378969ed4ad96e71d30e1cf4
#
_entry.id   3366a497378969ed4ad96e71d30e1cf4
#
_cell.length_a   1.000
_cell.length_b   1.000
_cell.length_c   1.000
_cell.angle_alpha   90.00
_cell.angle_beta   90.00
_cell.angle_gamma   90.00
#
_symmetry.space_group_name_H-M   'P 1'
#
loop_
_entity.id
_entity.type
_entity.pdbx_description
1 polymer ?
#
loop_
_entity_poly.entity_id
_entity_poly.type
_entity_poly.pdbx_seq_one_letter_code
_entity_poly.pdbx_strand_id
1 'polypeptide(L)'
;MQRDATSQAVSRNVWRIRTGKNLGLRGLAARLAEVGRPLGHSAVDQIEKGTRRVDVDDLMALSAALGVSPTTLLMPSIPGATEDDGSQLVDATEMVEVPGEGGEVGRVSAGTLWLWLRAEAPLPNYKGSHRKFFVDARPEWDPGAGDPKLWSK
;
A
#
# COMPACT_ATOMS: atom_id res chain seq x y z
N MET A 1 -21.55 0.91 4.73
CA MET A 1 -20.72 1.29 3.55
C MET A 1 -19.75 0.13 3.28
N GLN A 2 -19.95 -0.54 2.17
CA GLN A 2 -19.02 -1.58 1.73
C GLN A 2 -17.69 -0.90 1.41
N ARG A 3 -16.60 -1.43 1.96
CA ARG A 3 -15.28 -0.86 1.73
C ARG A 3 -14.59 -1.57 0.61
N ASP A 4 -13.91 -0.78 -0.21
CA ASP A 4 -13.05 -1.29 -1.24
C ASP A 4 -11.86 -2.03 -0.63
N ALA A 5 -11.37 -3.05 -1.31
CA ALA A 5 -10.29 -3.93 -0.86
C ALA A 5 -9.03 -3.15 -0.46
N THR A 6 -8.70 -2.09 -1.20
CA THR A 6 -7.54 -1.22 -0.91
C THR A 6 -7.67 -0.49 0.43
N SER A 7 -8.86 0.05 0.75
CA SER A 7 -9.11 0.71 2.04
C SER A 7 -8.98 -0.27 3.21
N GLN A 8 -9.43 -1.51 3.01
CA GLN A 8 -9.27 -2.57 4.01
C GLN A 8 -7.80 -2.97 4.19
N ALA A 9 -7.04 -3.04 3.09
CA ALA A 9 -5.61 -3.32 3.13
C ALA A 9 -4.86 -2.26 3.95
N VAL A 10 -5.13 -0.97 3.71
CA VAL A 10 -4.52 0.14 4.47
C VAL A 10 -4.84 0.02 5.96
N SER A 11 -6.11 -0.15 6.33
CA SER A 11 -6.53 -0.28 7.73
C SER A 11 -5.79 -1.41 8.46
N ARG A 12 -5.73 -2.59 7.84
CA ARG A 12 -5.03 -3.76 8.40
C ARG A 12 -3.53 -3.54 8.49
N ASN A 13 -2.91 -2.97 7.47
CA ASN A 13 -1.47 -2.74 7.45
C ASN A 13 -1.05 -1.69 8.49
N VAL A 14 -1.83 -0.64 8.69
CA VAL A 14 -1.58 0.34 9.76
C VAL A 14 -1.55 -0.37 11.11
N TRP A 15 -2.58 -1.14 11.44
CA TRP A 15 -2.66 -1.91 12.68
C TRP A 15 -1.48 -2.89 12.81
N ARG A 16 -1.26 -3.73 11.80
CA ARG A 16 -0.21 -4.76 11.79
C ARG A 16 1.19 -4.18 11.99
N ILE A 17 1.52 -3.13 11.23
CA ILE A 17 2.86 -2.51 11.30
C ILE A 17 3.05 -1.78 12.62
N ARG A 18 2.03 -1.05 13.09
CA ARG A 18 2.07 -0.38 14.39
C ARG A 18 2.30 -1.38 15.54
N THR A 19 1.49 -2.43 15.60
CA THR A 19 1.59 -3.45 16.65
C THR A 19 2.90 -4.23 16.55
N GLY A 20 3.34 -4.59 15.34
CA GLY A 20 4.64 -5.26 15.12
C GLY A 20 5.84 -4.42 15.56
N LYS A 21 5.70 -3.09 15.63
CA LYS A 21 6.70 -2.17 16.18
C LYS A 21 6.51 -1.88 17.69
N ASN A 22 5.62 -2.57 18.36
CA ASN A 22 5.24 -2.33 19.76
C ASN A 22 4.84 -0.86 20.03
N LEU A 23 4.21 -0.22 19.05
CA LEU A 23 3.80 1.17 19.12
C LEU A 23 2.31 1.24 19.52
N GLY A 24 2.01 1.94 20.62
CA GLY A 24 0.63 2.20 21.05
C GLY A 24 -0.06 3.22 20.13
N LEU A 25 -1.41 3.29 20.18
CA LEU A 25 -2.20 4.27 19.42
C LEU A 25 -1.75 5.72 19.67
N ARG A 26 -1.45 6.07 20.93
CA ARG A 26 -0.94 7.40 21.30
C ARG A 26 0.46 7.64 20.75
N GLY A 27 1.28 6.61 20.70
CA GLY A 27 2.64 6.68 20.11
C GLY A 27 2.59 6.97 18.62
N LEU A 28 1.70 6.31 17.87
CA LEU A 28 1.52 6.62 16.45
C LEU A 28 0.93 8.02 16.25
N ALA A 29 -0.04 8.43 17.08
CA ALA A 29 -0.59 9.79 17.03
C ALA A 29 0.49 10.87 17.26
N ALA A 30 1.43 10.64 18.18
CA ALA A 30 2.56 11.54 18.41
C ALA A 30 3.47 11.63 17.16
N ARG A 31 3.82 10.51 16.54
CA ARG A 31 4.63 10.49 15.31
C ARG A 31 3.91 11.18 14.14
N LEU A 32 2.59 11.02 14.03
CA LEU A 32 1.80 11.72 13.01
C LEU A 32 1.84 13.24 13.20
N ALA A 33 1.81 13.72 14.45
CA ALA A 33 1.98 15.14 14.73
C ALA A 33 3.39 15.64 14.34
N GLU A 34 4.44 14.86 14.59
CA GLU A 34 5.82 15.18 14.20
C GLU A 34 6.00 15.30 12.68
N VAL A 35 5.29 14.50 11.90
CA VAL A 35 5.32 14.60 10.42
C VAL A 35 4.32 15.61 9.86
N GLY A 36 3.71 16.44 10.70
CA GLY A 36 2.84 17.54 10.28
C GLY A 36 1.38 17.13 9.99
N ARG A 37 0.97 15.92 10.36
CA ARG A 37 -0.42 15.44 10.20
C ARG A 37 -1.01 15.04 11.56
N PRO A 38 -1.40 15.99 12.42
CA PRO A 38 -1.88 15.69 13.76
C PRO A 38 -3.23 14.97 13.72
N LEU A 39 -3.20 13.65 13.83
CA LEU A 39 -4.36 12.80 14.04
C LEU A 39 -4.34 12.29 15.47
N GLY A 40 -5.45 12.49 16.21
CA GLY A 40 -5.58 11.96 17.55
C GLY A 40 -5.62 10.42 17.58
N HIS A 41 -5.28 9.83 18.73
CA HIS A 41 -5.29 8.38 18.89
C HIS A 41 -6.64 7.72 18.56
N SER A 42 -7.76 8.43 18.80
CA SER A 42 -9.10 7.97 18.41
C SER A 42 -9.27 7.90 16.88
N ALA A 43 -8.68 8.86 16.15
CA ALA A 43 -8.69 8.84 14.68
C ALA A 43 -7.86 7.67 14.14
N VAL A 44 -6.71 7.39 14.76
CA VAL A 44 -5.89 6.21 14.42
C VAL A 44 -6.67 4.92 14.66
N ASP A 45 -7.32 4.77 15.81
CA ASP A 45 -8.17 3.61 16.12
C ASP A 45 -9.31 3.44 15.09
N GLN A 46 -9.94 4.54 14.69
CA GLN A 46 -10.98 4.52 13.65
C GLN A 46 -10.43 4.12 12.26
N ILE A 47 -9.20 4.53 11.92
CA ILE A 47 -8.52 4.09 10.71
C ILE A 47 -8.29 2.58 10.74
N GLU A 48 -7.74 2.05 11.82
CA GLU A 48 -7.46 0.62 11.99
C GLU A 48 -8.71 -0.25 11.97
N LYS A 49 -9.78 0.20 12.63
CA LYS A 49 -11.12 -0.40 12.54
C LYS A 49 -11.79 -0.16 11.20
N GLY A 50 -11.17 0.75 10.43
CA GLY A 50 -11.64 1.22 9.14
C GLY A 50 -13.00 1.90 9.21
N THR A 51 -13.39 2.53 10.29
CA THR A 51 -14.57 3.40 10.41
C THR A 51 -14.29 4.82 9.94
N ARG A 52 -13.03 5.19 9.78
CA ARG A 52 -12.55 6.43 9.17
C ARG A 52 -11.85 6.13 7.84
N ARG A 53 -12.14 6.93 6.81
CA ARG A 53 -11.40 6.89 5.54
C ARG A 53 -10.00 7.46 5.73
N VAL A 54 -9.07 6.93 4.96
CA VAL A 54 -7.70 7.44 4.80
C VAL A 54 -7.68 8.19 3.47
N ASP A 55 -7.40 9.47 3.50
CA ASP A 55 -7.12 10.25 2.29
C ASP A 55 -5.64 10.10 1.87
N VAL A 56 -5.26 10.72 0.76
CA VAL A 56 -3.88 10.58 0.23
C VAL A 56 -2.85 11.22 1.15
N ASP A 57 -3.20 12.32 1.82
CA ASP A 57 -2.30 12.97 2.78
C ASP A 57 -2.17 12.16 4.07
N ASP A 58 -3.26 11.55 4.54
CA ASP A 58 -3.24 10.60 5.65
C ASP A 58 -2.35 9.39 5.31
N LEU A 59 -2.46 8.84 4.07
CA LEU A 59 -1.63 7.72 3.61
C LEU A 59 -0.15 8.04 3.64
N MET A 60 0.24 9.21 3.12
CA MET A 60 1.63 9.66 3.12
C MET A 60 2.16 9.87 4.54
N ALA A 61 1.39 10.51 5.41
CA ALA A 61 1.77 10.75 6.80
C ALA A 61 1.87 9.45 7.61
N LEU A 62 0.91 8.53 7.45
CA LEU A 62 0.95 7.20 8.09
C LEU A 62 2.18 6.41 7.65
N SER A 63 2.52 6.47 6.35
CA SER A 63 3.71 5.80 5.83
C SER A 63 4.98 6.36 6.46
N ALA A 64 5.12 7.67 6.51
CA ALA A 64 6.27 8.35 7.13
C ALA A 64 6.35 8.06 8.64
N ALA A 65 5.24 8.17 9.36
CA ALA A 65 5.19 7.92 10.80
C ALA A 65 5.49 6.46 11.18
N LEU A 66 5.11 5.52 10.33
CA LEU A 66 5.39 4.09 10.50
C LEU A 66 6.76 3.67 9.94
N GLY A 67 7.44 4.53 9.18
CA GLY A 67 8.73 4.23 8.57
C GLY A 67 8.64 3.19 7.46
N VAL A 68 7.59 3.25 6.65
CA VAL A 68 7.36 2.37 5.49
C VAL A 68 7.00 3.20 4.26
N SER A 69 6.98 2.59 3.08
CA SER A 69 6.52 3.27 1.88
C SER A 69 4.98 3.22 1.76
N PRO A 70 4.36 4.17 1.06
CA PRO A 70 2.92 4.11 0.78
C PRO A 70 2.49 2.81 0.09
N THR A 71 3.33 2.26 -0.78
CA THR A 71 3.08 0.98 -1.44
C THR A 71 2.94 -0.17 -0.44
N THR A 72 3.69 -0.15 0.66
CA THR A 72 3.57 -1.14 1.74
C THR A 72 2.18 -1.11 2.38
N LEU A 73 1.62 0.08 2.61
CA LEU A 73 0.27 0.22 3.17
C LEU A 73 -0.83 -0.19 2.18
N LEU A 74 -0.58 -0.05 0.89
CA LEU A 74 -1.54 -0.39 -0.18
C LEU A 74 -1.58 -1.89 -0.51
N MET A 75 -0.57 -2.66 -0.09
CA MET A 75 -0.54 -4.11 -0.35
C MET A 75 -1.56 -4.84 0.50
N PRO A 76 -2.43 -5.67 -0.11
CA PRO A 76 -3.36 -6.50 0.63
C PRO A 76 -2.63 -7.45 1.59
N SER A 77 -3.22 -7.66 2.77
CA SER A 77 -2.85 -8.74 3.68
C SER A 77 -3.92 -9.82 3.63
N ILE A 78 -3.52 -11.10 3.74
CA ILE A 78 -4.48 -12.20 3.71
C ILE A 78 -5.26 -12.28 5.03
N PRO A 79 -6.60 -12.43 4.97
CA PRO A 79 -7.38 -12.78 6.14
C PRO A 79 -7.00 -14.18 6.63
N GLY A 80 -6.64 -14.34 7.90
CA GLY A 80 -6.33 -15.63 8.51
C GLY A 80 -4.84 -15.92 8.69
N ALA A 81 -3.96 -15.01 8.29
CA ALA A 81 -2.60 -15.01 8.77
C ALA A 81 -2.63 -14.84 10.30
N THR A 82 -2.17 -15.86 11.02
CA THR A 82 -2.13 -15.80 12.47
C THR A 82 -1.23 -14.67 12.93
N GLU A 83 -1.74 -13.85 13.84
CA GLU A 83 -1.13 -12.62 14.33
C GLU A 83 0.20 -12.82 15.09
N ASP A 84 0.67 -14.06 15.21
CA ASP A 84 1.63 -14.44 16.24
C ASP A 84 3.11 -14.41 15.83
N ASP A 85 3.46 -14.27 14.55
CA ASP A 85 4.88 -14.30 14.17
C ASP A 85 5.36 -13.26 13.16
N GLY A 86 4.52 -12.34 12.74
CA GLY A 86 4.92 -11.29 11.80
C GLY A 86 5.36 -11.76 10.41
N SER A 87 5.24 -13.04 10.12
CA SER A 87 5.87 -13.71 8.97
C SER A 87 4.93 -14.03 7.82
N GLN A 88 3.65 -13.70 7.87
CA GLN A 88 2.79 -13.94 6.71
C GLN A 88 2.81 -12.79 5.72
N LEU A 89 3.85 -12.80 4.94
CA LEU A 89 3.86 -12.19 3.63
C LEU A 89 2.79 -12.88 2.77
N VAL A 90 1.94 -12.08 2.14
CA VAL A 90 1.11 -12.57 1.03
C VAL A 90 2.05 -13.27 0.07
N ASP A 91 1.83 -14.55 -0.22
CA ASP A 91 2.57 -15.23 -1.27
C ASP A 91 2.38 -14.43 -2.58
N ALA A 92 3.46 -14.20 -3.31
CA ALA A 92 3.40 -13.44 -4.56
C ALA A 92 2.40 -14.01 -5.58
N THR A 93 2.03 -15.28 -5.44
CA THR A 93 1.07 -15.98 -6.31
C THR A 93 -0.38 -15.82 -5.88
N GLU A 94 -0.66 -15.32 -4.67
CA GLU A 94 -2.03 -15.16 -4.21
C GLU A 94 -2.80 -14.11 -4.99
N MET A 95 -4.07 -14.41 -5.26
CA MET A 95 -4.95 -13.53 -6.03
C MET A 95 -5.56 -12.46 -5.13
N VAL A 96 -5.33 -11.20 -5.50
CA VAL A 96 -5.81 -10.01 -4.81
C VAL A 96 -6.71 -9.17 -5.71
N GLU A 97 -7.56 -8.40 -5.10
CA GLU A 97 -8.50 -7.52 -5.80
C GLU A 97 -7.84 -6.19 -6.18
N VAL A 98 -8.11 -5.75 -7.40
CA VAL A 98 -7.67 -4.46 -7.94
C VAL A 98 -8.84 -3.79 -8.66
N PRO A 99 -8.81 -2.47 -8.88
CA PRO A 99 -9.78 -1.80 -9.75
C PRO A 99 -9.80 -2.43 -11.15
N GLY A 100 -10.98 -2.77 -11.65
CA GLY A 100 -11.19 -3.36 -12.97
C GLY A 100 -11.97 -2.44 -13.92
N GLU A 101 -12.08 -2.83 -15.18
CA GLU A 101 -12.87 -2.10 -16.17
C GLU A 101 -14.38 -2.16 -15.85
N GLY A 102 -15.10 -1.11 -16.17
CA GLY A 102 -16.55 -1.05 -16.02
C GLY A 102 -17.06 -1.01 -14.58
N GLY A 103 -16.21 -0.77 -13.61
CA GLY A 103 -16.55 -0.75 -12.18
C GLY A 103 -16.58 -2.16 -11.57
N GLU A 104 -16.15 -3.17 -12.30
CA GLU A 104 -15.96 -4.51 -11.79
C GLU A 104 -14.63 -4.63 -11.02
N VAL A 105 -14.56 -5.59 -10.11
CA VAL A 105 -13.34 -5.91 -9.37
C VAL A 105 -12.48 -6.84 -10.22
N GLY A 106 -11.30 -6.38 -10.58
CA GLY A 106 -10.29 -7.23 -11.21
C GLY A 106 -9.54 -8.07 -10.18
N ARG A 107 -8.92 -9.16 -10.62
CA ARG A 107 -8.06 -10.00 -9.77
C ARG A 107 -6.73 -10.23 -10.44
N VAL A 108 -5.65 -10.00 -9.69
CA VAL A 108 -4.28 -10.25 -10.13
C VAL A 108 -3.50 -10.91 -9.00
N SER A 109 -2.33 -11.49 -9.32
CA SER A 109 -1.45 -11.97 -8.26
C SER A 109 -0.90 -10.79 -7.42
N ALA A 110 -0.62 -11.03 -6.15
CA ALA A 110 -0.02 -10.04 -5.28
C ALA A 110 1.32 -9.52 -5.84
N GLY A 111 2.10 -10.39 -6.47
CA GLY A 111 3.33 -10.01 -7.17
C GLY A 111 3.08 -9.01 -8.31
N THR A 112 2.04 -9.25 -9.13
CA THR A 112 1.64 -8.31 -10.19
C THR A 112 1.22 -6.95 -9.62
N LEU A 113 0.40 -6.94 -8.56
CA LEU A 113 0.02 -5.71 -7.88
C LEU A 113 1.24 -4.96 -7.34
N TRP A 114 2.18 -5.67 -6.71
CA TRP A 114 3.41 -5.08 -6.18
C TRP A 114 4.24 -4.39 -7.26
N LEU A 115 4.43 -5.06 -8.40
CA LEU A 115 5.16 -4.49 -9.55
C LEU A 115 4.43 -3.26 -10.12
N TRP A 116 3.10 -3.31 -10.20
CA TRP A 116 2.31 -2.18 -10.67
C TRP A 116 2.39 -0.97 -9.74
N LEU A 117 2.27 -1.18 -8.43
CA LEU A 117 2.39 -0.11 -7.42
C LEU A 117 3.77 0.56 -7.43
N ARG A 118 4.79 -0.14 -7.90
CA ARG A 118 6.16 0.36 -8.04
C ARG A 118 6.48 0.91 -9.43
N ALA A 119 5.49 0.99 -10.31
CA ALA A 119 5.66 1.37 -11.71
C ALA A 119 6.69 0.51 -12.48
N GLU A 120 6.78 -0.78 -12.14
CA GLU A 120 7.69 -1.74 -12.79
C GLU A 120 7.00 -2.60 -13.85
N ALA A 121 5.68 -2.77 -13.76
CA ALA A 121 4.88 -3.45 -14.77
C ALA A 121 3.44 -2.91 -14.79
N PRO A 122 2.78 -2.86 -15.96
CA PRO A 122 1.37 -2.53 -16.05
C PRO A 122 0.49 -3.67 -15.51
N LEU A 123 -0.78 -3.36 -15.21
CA LEU A 123 -1.80 -4.39 -14.99
C LEU A 123 -2.09 -5.14 -16.30
N PRO A 124 -2.56 -6.41 -16.23
CA PRO A 124 -2.74 -7.24 -17.42
C PRO A 124 -3.72 -6.68 -18.47
N ASN A 125 -4.68 -5.84 -18.05
CA ASN A 125 -5.65 -5.20 -18.94
C ASN A 125 -5.16 -3.88 -19.56
N TYR A 126 -3.93 -3.48 -19.30
CA TYR A 126 -3.36 -2.28 -19.88
C TYR A 126 -3.24 -2.38 -21.42
N LYS A 127 -3.78 -1.38 -22.13
CA LYS A 127 -3.87 -1.39 -23.61
C LYS A 127 -2.70 -0.70 -24.31
N GLY A 128 -1.54 -0.64 -23.69
CA GLY A 128 -0.32 -0.06 -24.24
C GLY A 128 0.87 -1.02 -24.19
N SER A 129 1.99 -0.60 -24.79
CA SER A 129 3.25 -1.33 -24.61
C SER A 129 3.81 -1.11 -23.21
N HIS A 130 4.62 -2.04 -22.71
CA HIS A 130 5.34 -1.88 -21.44
C HIS A 130 6.18 -0.58 -21.44
N ARG A 131 6.83 -0.26 -22.56
CA ARG A 131 7.59 0.99 -22.69
C ARG A 131 6.70 2.23 -22.49
N LYS A 132 5.50 2.25 -23.08
CA LYS A 132 4.56 3.35 -22.89
C LYS A 132 4.13 3.47 -21.42
N PHE A 133 3.84 2.35 -20.76
CA PHE A 133 3.54 2.35 -19.34
C PHE A 133 4.67 2.96 -18.51
N PHE A 134 5.92 2.58 -18.76
CA PHE A 134 7.07 3.13 -18.03
C PHE A 134 7.21 4.63 -18.20
N VAL A 135 7.02 5.12 -19.42
CA VAL A 135 7.09 6.56 -19.70
C VAL A 135 5.97 7.32 -18.97
N ASP A 136 4.77 6.79 -18.99
CA ASP A 136 3.59 7.47 -18.39
C ASP A 136 3.56 7.33 -16.85
N ALA A 137 4.08 6.24 -16.31
CA ALA A 137 3.96 5.91 -14.88
C ALA A 137 5.11 6.44 -14.01
N ARG A 138 6.21 6.85 -14.61
CA ARG A 138 7.40 7.34 -13.90
C ARG A 138 7.64 8.83 -14.13
N PRO A 139 8.24 9.53 -13.14
CA PRO A 139 8.65 10.92 -13.36
C PRO A 139 9.61 11.05 -14.52
N GLU A 140 9.53 12.16 -15.27
CA GLU A 140 10.40 12.42 -16.43
C GLU A 140 11.91 12.36 -16.11
N TRP A 141 12.27 12.66 -14.87
CA TRP A 141 13.66 12.63 -14.40
C TRP A 141 14.15 11.22 -14.02
N ASP A 142 13.26 10.21 -13.98
CA ASP A 142 13.65 8.82 -13.69
C ASP A 142 14.10 8.13 -14.98
N PRO A 143 15.42 7.96 -15.22
CA PRO A 143 15.94 7.30 -16.41
C PRO A 143 15.70 5.79 -16.41
N GLY A 144 15.18 5.24 -15.28
CA GLY A 144 15.07 3.80 -15.04
C GLY A 144 14.11 3.04 -15.94
N ALA A 145 13.36 3.75 -16.78
CA ALA A 145 12.50 3.12 -17.77
C ALA A 145 13.27 2.39 -18.90
N GLY A 146 14.61 2.47 -18.96
CA GLY A 146 15.35 1.91 -20.06
C GLY A 146 16.82 1.57 -19.86
N ASP A 147 17.42 1.82 -18.72
CA ASP A 147 18.84 1.47 -18.50
C ASP A 147 19.01 0.30 -17.52
N PRO A 148 19.30 -0.92 -18.04
CA PRO A 148 19.60 -2.09 -17.21
C PRO A 148 20.78 -1.89 -16.26
N LYS A 149 21.63 -0.90 -16.49
CA LYS A 149 22.83 -0.66 -15.68
C LYS A 149 22.55 -0.02 -14.32
N LEU A 150 21.37 0.57 -14.12
CA LEU A 150 21.00 1.14 -12.83
C LEU A 150 20.56 0.08 -11.81
N TRP A 151 20.32 -1.16 -12.22
CA TRP A 151 19.85 -2.25 -11.40
C TRP A 151 20.91 -3.31 -11.07
N SER A 152 22.14 -3.07 -11.47
CA SER A 152 23.27 -3.99 -11.27
C SER A 152 24.18 -3.63 -10.08
N LYS A 153 23.59 -3.20 -8.95
CA LYS A 153 24.35 -3.03 -7.71
C LYS A 153 23.69 -3.82 -6.57
#